data_6e2e44086e3ca7021660c5301b6eb524
#
_entry.id   6e2e44086e3ca7021660c5301b6eb524
#
_cell.length_a   1.000
_cell.length_b   1.000
_cell.length_c   1.000
_cell.angle_alpha   90.00
_cell.angle_beta   90.00
_cell.angle_gamma   90.00
#
_symmetry.space_group_name_H-M   'P 1'
#
loop_
_entity.id
_entity.type
_entity.pdbx_description
1 polymer ?
#
loop_
_entity_poly.entity_id
_entity_poly.type
_entity_poly.pdbx_seq_one_letter_code
_entity_poly.pdbx_strand_id
1 'polypeptide(L)'
;MVYLTLQRQRFKTIQMNVDLKENAEIEIESTFSFHINYNEDNSACTAELKQMLRHKSDPEQLSILVEGSGQFTCEGIVSDDTKKEAHVMAYNLLFPYVQNLIARLTVDAGLPPLMIRSSKMEPKDVVLSDRG
;
A
#
# COMPACT_ATOMS: atom_id res chain seq x y z
N MET A 1 7.53 1.74 23.56
CA MET A 1 6.63 2.40 22.61
C MET A 1 7.33 2.54 21.25
N VAL A 2 6.66 2.14 20.18
CA VAL A 2 7.23 2.18 18.84
C VAL A 2 6.96 3.53 18.19
N TYR A 3 7.99 4.12 17.59
CA TYR A 3 7.88 5.36 16.80
C TYR A 3 8.48 5.12 15.43
N LEU A 4 7.70 5.45 14.39
CA LEU A 4 8.17 5.47 13.02
C LEU A 4 8.05 6.88 12.46
N THR A 5 9.11 7.34 11.81
CA THR A 5 9.10 8.62 11.10
C THR A 5 9.38 8.37 9.64
N LEU A 6 8.44 8.75 8.79
CA LEU A 6 8.62 8.63 7.34
C LEU A 6 9.62 9.67 6.87
N GLN A 7 10.73 9.21 6.30
CA GLN A 7 11.80 10.07 5.78
C GLN A 7 11.63 10.35 4.31
N ARG A 8 11.19 9.37 3.54
CA ARG A 8 11.05 9.49 2.11
C ARG A 8 9.97 8.54 1.61
N GLN A 9 9.10 9.03 0.75
CA GLN A 9 8.11 8.22 0.06
C GLN A 9 8.29 8.40 -1.45
N ARG A 10 8.16 7.30 -2.19
CA ARG A 10 8.19 7.33 -3.65
C ARG A 10 7.35 6.20 -4.20
N PHE A 11 6.98 6.31 -5.47
CA PHE A 11 6.30 5.23 -6.18
C PHE A 11 7.31 4.53 -7.09
N LYS A 12 7.38 3.21 -6.96
CA LYS A 12 8.26 2.37 -7.79
C LYS A 12 7.60 1.99 -9.10
N THR A 13 6.29 1.78 -9.07
CA THR A 13 5.52 1.36 -10.23
C THR A 13 4.18 2.08 -10.23
N ILE A 14 3.84 2.65 -11.38
CA ILE A 14 2.52 3.22 -11.65
C ILE A 14 2.09 2.73 -13.01
N GLN A 15 1.07 1.89 -13.06
CA GLN A 15 0.51 1.38 -14.30
C GLN A 15 -0.99 1.52 -14.27
N MET A 16 -1.57 2.00 -15.35
CA MET A 16 -3.02 2.15 -15.46
C MET A 16 -3.44 1.89 -16.91
N ASN A 17 -4.42 1.01 -17.07
CA ASN A 17 -5.06 0.77 -18.35
C ASN A 17 -6.55 0.98 -18.20
N VAL A 18 -7.14 1.81 -19.05
CA VAL A 18 -8.56 2.11 -19.03
C VAL A 18 -9.09 2.01 -20.44
N ASP A 19 -10.03 1.11 -20.66
CA ASP A 19 -10.75 0.95 -21.92
C ASP A 19 -12.19 0.52 -21.61
N LEU A 20 -12.91 1.43 -20.95
CA LEU A 20 -14.27 1.17 -20.52
C LEU A 20 -15.24 1.28 -21.69
N LYS A 21 -16.09 0.26 -21.80
CA LYS A 21 -17.17 0.28 -22.77
C LYS A 21 -18.28 1.24 -22.34
N GLU A 22 -18.95 1.81 -23.31
CA GLU A 22 -20.08 2.70 -23.08
C GLU A 22 -21.15 2.00 -22.24
N ASN A 23 -21.66 2.66 -21.19
CA ASN A 23 -22.65 2.13 -20.25
C ASN A 23 -22.20 0.88 -19.48
N ALA A 24 -20.90 0.68 -19.30
CA ALA A 24 -20.38 -0.44 -18.53
C ALA A 24 -20.64 -0.23 -17.04
N GLU A 25 -21.15 -1.27 -16.37
CA GLU A 25 -21.14 -1.30 -14.92
C GLU A 25 -19.73 -1.67 -14.47
N ILE A 26 -19.17 -0.88 -13.55
CA ILE A 26 -17.81 -1.08 -13.07
C ILE A 26 -17.87 -1.77 -11.71
N GLU A 27 -17.53 -3.05 -11.67
CA GLU A 27 -17.26 -3.76 -10.44
C GLU A 27 -15.75 -3.91 -10.30
N ILE A 28 -15.21 -3.41 -9.20
CA ILE A 28 -13.76 -3.37 -9.00
C ILE A 28 -13.36 -4.36 -7.90
N GLU A 29 -12.37 -5.17 -8.23
CA GLU A 29 -11.69 -6.04 -7.29
C GLU A 29 -10.38 -5.39 -6.87
N SER A 30 -10.16 -5.29 -5.55
CA SER A 30 -8.96 -4.67 -4.99
C SER A 30 -8.19 -5.68 -4.17
N THR A 31 -6.89 -5.79 -4.44
CA THR A 31 -5.97 -6.63 -3.66
C THR A 31 -4.71 -5.85 -3.33
N PHE A 32 -4.04 -6.23 -2.25
CA PHE A 32 -2.78 -5.59 -1.91
C PHE A 32 -1.80 -6.59 -1.28
N SER A 33 -0.52 -6.25 -1.34
CA SER A 33 0.50 -6.90 -0.55
C SER A 33 1.37 -5.83 0.11
N PHE A 34 1.85 -6.11 1.31
CA PHE A 34 2.64 -5.18 2.09
C PHE A 34 3.75 -5.92 2.83
N HIS A 35 4.98 -5.42 2.71
CA HIS A 35 6.11 -6.00 3.42
C HIS A 35 7.09 -4.93 3.85
N ILE A 36 7.88 -5.26 4.86
CA ILE A 36 8.89 -4.37 5.44
C ILE A 36 10.22 -5.12 5.56
N ASN A 37 11.29 -4.42 5.21
CA ASN A 37 12.65 -4.87 5.46
C ASN A 37 13.30 -3.94 6.48
N TYR A 38 13.79 -4.51 7.59
CA TYR A 38 14.48 -3.77 8.63
C TYR A 38 15.99 -3.87 8.44
N ASN A 39 16.71 -2.83 8.86
CA ASN A 39 18.17 -2.91 8.97
C ASN A 39 18.59 -3.76 10.18
N GLU A 40 19.89 -3.98 10.37
CA GLU A 40 20.38 -4.91 11.39
C GLU A 40 19.97 -4.56 12.82
N ASP A 41 19.96 -3.27 13.16
CA ASP A 41 19.65 -2.83 14.52
C ASP A 41 18.21 -2.34 14.70
N ASN A 42 17.36 -2.55 13.70
CA ASN A 42 15.95 -2.11 13.68
C ASN A 42 15.76 -0.60 13.90
N SER A 43 16.75 0.21 13.51
CA SER A 43 16.66 1.68 13.60
C SER A 43 16.09 2.31 12.34
N ALA A 44 16.00 1.54 11.27
CA ALA A 44 15.45 1.99 10.00
C ALA A 44 14.77 0.83 9.28
N CYS A 45 13.82 1.13 8.44
CA CYS A 45 13.16 0.13 7.61
C CYS A 45 12.68 0.72 6.30
N THR A 46 12.47 -0.15 5.33
CA THR A 46 11.84 0.19 4.05
C THR A 46 10.57 -0.63 3.93
N ALA A 47 9.44 0.05 3.77
CA ALA A 47 8.14 -0.58 3.57
C ALA A 47 7.70 -0.45 2.11
N GLU A 48 7.08 -1.49 1.60
CA GLU A 48 6.55 -1.49 0.23
C GLU A 48 5.09 -1.96 0.25
N LEU A 49 4.22 -1.13 -0.32
CA LEU A 49 2.80 -1.41 -0.49
C LEU A 49 2.48 -1.51 -1.98
N LYS A 50 2.05 -2.69 -2.40
CA LYS A 50 1.60 -2.94 -3.76
C LYS A 50 0.08 -3.03 -3.75
N GLN A 51 -0.58 -2.13 -4.45
CA GLN A 51 -2.04 -2.08 -4.54
C GLN A 51 -2.45 -2.36 -5.98
N MET A 52 -3.35 -3.32 -6.15
CA MET A 52 -3.89 -3.69 -7.45
C MET A 52 -5.39 -3.50 -7.45
N LEU A 53 -5.90 -2.86 -8.50
CA LEU A 53 -7.33 -2.74 -8.75
C LEU A 53 -7.58 -3.18 -10.18
N ARG A 54 -8.67 -3.91 -10.39
CA ARG A 54 -9.05 -4.34 -11.74
C ARG A 54 -10.55 -4.52 -11.83
N HIS A 55 -11.07 -4.38 -13.02
CA HIS A 55 -12.45 -4.73 -13.30
C HIS A 55 -12.61 -6.23 -13.04
N LYS A 56 -13.62 -6.60 -12.26
CA LYS A 56 -13.80 -7.96 -11.76
C LYS A 56 -13.98 -8.99 -12.87
N SER A 57 -14.74 -8.65 -13.91
CA SER A 57 -15.05 -9.58 -15.01
C SER A 57 -14.18 -9.37 -16.24
N ASP A 58 -13.56 -8.20 -16.41
CA ASP A 58 -12.74 -7.88 -17.58
C ASP A 58 -11.61 -6.91 -17.22
N PRO A 59 -10.43 -7.44 -16.84
CA PRO A 59 -9.28 -6.60 -16.47
C PRO A 59 -8.80 -5.67 -17.58
N GLU A 60 -9.12 -5.94 -18.83
CA GLU A 60 -8.74 -5.06 -19.95
C GLU A 60 -9.49 -3.74 -19.92
N GLN A 61 -10.70 -3.71 -19.33
CA GLN A 61 -11.47 -2.47 -19.22
C GLN A 61 -10.91 -1.52 -18.17
N LEU A 62 -10.35 -2.06 -17.10
CA LEU A 62 -9.71 -1.24 -16.05
C LEU A 62 -8.73 -2.09 -15.27
N SER A 63 -7.49 -1.64 -15.21
CA SER A 63 -6.49 -2.21 -14.31
C SER A 63 -5.57 -1.10 -13.82
N ILE A 64 -5.28 -1.12 -12.53
CA ILE A 64 -4.38 -0.16 -11.89
C ILE A 64 -3.42 -0.94 -11.00
N LEU A 65 -2.14 -0.67 -11.16
CA LEU A 65 -1.10 -1.19 -10.29
C LEU A 65 -0.26 -0.04 -9.78
N VAL A 66 -0.20 0.10 -8.47
CA VAL A 66 0.63 1.12 -7.80
C VAL A 66 1.48 0.43 -6.75
N GLU A 67 2.79 0.63 -6.84
CA GLU A 67 3.72 0.20 -5.80
C GLU A 67 4.30 1.44 -5.14
N GLY A 68 3.96 1.66 -3.87
CA GLY A 68 4.49 2.74 -3.06
C GLY A 68 5.56 2.22 -2.12
N SER A 69 6.63 2.99 -1.95
CA SER A 69 7.73 2.67 -1.05
C SER A 69 7.92 3.79 -0.05
N GLY A 70 8.21 3.44 1.20
CA GLY A 70 8.51 4.41 2.25
C GLY A 70 9.75 4.00 3.02
N GLN A 71 10.63 4.97 3.27
CA GLN A 71 11.78 4.80 4.12
C GLN A 71 11.49 5.44 5.47
N PHE A 72 11.64 4.69 6.53
CA PHE A 72 11.33 5.12 7.90
C PHE A 72 12.54 5.02 8.80
N THR A 73 12.66 5.95 9.73
CA THR A 73 13.48 5.74 10.93
C THR A 73 12.58 5.15 12.00
N CYS A 74 13.13 4.26 12.80
CA CYS A 74 12.39 3.47 13.77
C CYS A 74 13.01 3.61 15.16
N GLU A 75 12.14 3.70 16.18
CA GLU A 75 12.53 3.68 17.58
C GLU A 75 11.62 2.73 18.34
N GLY A 76 12.17 2.02 19.31
CA GLY A 76 11.40 1.16 20.21
C GLY A 76 11.11 -0.24 19.67
N ILE A 77 11.78 -0.66 18.61
CA ILE A 77 11.62 -2.01 18.07
C ILE A 77 12.63 -2.92 18.75
N VAL A 78 12.17 -3.67 19.75
CA VAL A 78 13.02 -4.51 20.60
C VAL A 78 12.57 -5.97 20.67
N SER A 79 11.42 -6.31 20.05
CA SER A 79 10.85 -7.66 20.13
C SER A 79 9.99 -7.93 18.90
N ASP A 80 9.53 -9.16 18.76
CA ASP A 80 8.58 -9.50 17.68
C ASP A 80 7.26 -8.77 17.84
N ASP A 81 6.79 -8.56 19.06
CA ASP A 81 5.56 -7.79 19.30
C ASP A 81 5.71 -6.34 18.85
N THR A 82 6.83 -5.69 19.13
CA THR A 82 7.07 -4.33 18.66
C THR A 82 7.29 -4.27 17.16
N LYS A 83 7.85 -5.31 16.53
CA LYS A 83 7.91 -5.38 15.06
C LYS A 83 6.52 -5.46 14.45
N LYS A 84 5.59 -6.19 15.06
CA LYS A 84 4.21 -6.27 14.57
C LYS A 84 3.51 -4.92 14.69
N GLU A 85 3.73 -4.19 15.78
CA GLU A 85 3.22 -2.82 15.93
C GLU A 85 3.78 -1.90 14.86
N ALA A 86 5.09 -1.98 14.60
CA ALA A 86 5.75 -1.18 13.57
C ALA A 86 5.20 -1.49 12.18
N HIS A 87 4.92 -2.75 11.89
CA HIS A 87 4.34 -3.19 10.61
C HIS A 87 3.00 -2.49 10.35
N VAL A 88 2.10 -2.51 11.33
CA VAL A 88 0.80 -1.86 11.23
C VAL A 88 0.95 -0.35 11.08
N MET A 89 1.83 0.25 11.88
CA MET A 89 2.09 1.69 11.84
C MET A 89 2.62 2.13 10.48
N ALA A 90 3.59 1.39 9.91
CA ALA A 90 4.16 1.71 8.60
C ALA A 90 3.09 1.62 7.50
N TYR A 91 2.24 0.61 7.54
CA TYR A 91 1.14 0.49 6.60
C TYR A 91 0.21 1.71 6.67
N ASN A 92 -0.20 2.07 7.88
CA ASN A 92 -1.11 3.20 8.09
C ASN A 92 -0.48 4.55 7.66
N LEU A 93 0.82 4.69 7.77
CA LEU A 93 1.52 5.90 7.33
C LEU A 93 1.71 5.95 5.81
N LEU A 94 1.88 4.80 5.17
CA LEU A 94 2.15 4.73 3.74
C LEU A 94 0.86 4.69 2.90
N PHE A 95 -0.20 4.09 3.40
CA PHE A 95 -1.43 3.89 2.67
C PHE A 95 -2.03 5.17 2.08
N PRO A 96 -2.11 6.31 2.81
CA PRO A 96 -2.71 7.53 2.26
C PRO A 96 -2.05 8.02 0.98
N TYR A 97 -0.75 7.83 0.81
CA TYR A 97 -0.05 8.22 -0.42
C TYR A 97 -0.53 7.42 -1.62
N VAL A 98 -0.71 6.11 -1.43
CA VAL A 98 -1.21 5.22 -2.47
C VAL A 98 -2.69 5.54 -2.77
N GLN A 99 -3.50 5.73 -1.74
CA GLN A 99 -4.90 6.09 -1.87
C GLN A 99 -5.09 7.37 -2.69
N ASN A 100 -4.32 8.41 -2.36
CA ASN A 100 -4.41 9.70 -3.04
C ASN A 100 -3.96 9.62 -4.49
N LEU A 101 -2.92 8.84 -4.78
CA LEU A 101 -2.46 8.66 -6.15
C LEU A 101 -3.52 7.95 -6.99
N ILE A 102 -4.13 6.89 -6.49
CA ILE A 102 -5.16 6.15 -7.21
C ILE A 102 -6.37 7.03 -7.49
N ALA A 103 -6.80 7.85 -6.52
CA ALA A 103 -7.88 8.80 -6.73
C ALA A 103 -7.56 9.79 -7.85
N ARG A 104 -6.34 10.33 -7.88
CA ARG A 104 -5.90 11.25 -8.94
C ARG A 104 -5.83 10.58 -10.31
N LEU A 105 -5.27 9.37 -10.37
CA LEU A 105 -5.16 8.63 -11.63
C LEU A 105 -6.53 8.39 -12.26
N THR A 106 -7.53 8.04 -11.45
CA THR A 106 -8.88 7.80 -11.97
C THR A 106 -9.52 9.09 -12.47
N VAL A 107 -9.34 10.21 -11.77
CA VAL A 107 -9.83 11.51 -12.21
C VAL A 107 -9.13 11.94 -13.52
N ASP A 108 -7.82 11.78 -13.60
CA ASP A 108 -7.05 12.12 -14.80
C ASP A 108 -7.48 11.28 -16.01
N ALA A 109 -7.97 10.08 -15.78
CA ALA A 109 -8.49 9.20 -16.82
C ALA A 109 -9.95 9.50 -17.21
N GLY A 110 -10.57 10.54 -16.64
CA GLY A 110 -11.93 10.93 -16.92
C GLY A 110 -12.98 10.17 -16.12
N LEU A 111 -12.58 9.49 -15.06
CA LEU A 111 -13.48 8.72 -14.20
C LEU A 111 -13.79 9.50 -12.92
N PRO A 112 -14.88 9.15 -12.21
CA PRO A 112 -15.02 9.62 -10.84
C PRO A 112 -13.84 9.14 -9.97
N PRO A 113 -13.41 9.91 -8.95
CA PRO A 113 -12.29 9.48 -8.12
C PRO A 113 -12.60 8.17 -7.41
N LEU A 114 -11.70 7.22 -7.54
CA LEU A 114 -11.82 5.93 -6.88
C LEU A 114 -11.09 6.00 -5.53
N MET A 115 -11.86 5.97 -4.44
CA MET A 115 -11.33 6.03 -3.09
C MET A 115 -11.28 4.62 -2.52
N ILE A 116 -10.08 4.03 -2.52
CA ILE A 116 -9.87 2.73 -1.88
C ILE A 116 -9.85 2.89 -0.36
N ARG A 117 -10.22 1.84 0.35
CA ARG A 117 -10.22 1.82 1.81
C ARG A 117 -9.00 1.08 2.33
N SER A 118 -8.45 1.56 3.44
CA SER A 118 -7.39 0.84 4.12
C SER A 118 -7.91 -0.46 4.70
N SER A 119 -7.05 -1.47 4.70
CA SER A 119 -7.33 -2.71 5.40
C SER A 119 -7.20 -2.49 6.90
N LYS A 120 -8.13 -3.03 7.69
CA LYS A 120 -7.99 -3.03 9.15
C LYS A 120 -6.95 -4.08 9.52
N MET A 121 -5.78 -3.61 9.91
CA MET A 121 -4.67 -4.46 10.28
C MET A 121 -4.36 -4.27 11.76
N GLU A 122 -4.31 -5.35 12.50
CA GLU A 122 -3.92 -5.34 13.91
C GLU A 122 -2.60 -6.10 14.08
N PRO A 123 -1.80 -5.79 15.13
CA PRO A 123 -0.52 -6.47 15.32
C PRO A 123 -0.63 -8.00 15.38
N LYS A 124 -1.70 -8.52 15.94
CA LYS A 124 -1.95 -9.97 16.02
C LYS A 124 -2.10 -10.63 14.64
N ASP A 125 -2.47 -9.87 13.62
CA ASP A 125 -2.68 -10.38 12.26
C ASP A 125 -1.39 -10.42 11.44
N VAL A 126 -0.32 -9.83 11.96
CA VAL A 126 0.96 -9.73 11.26
C VAL A 126 1.74 -11.02 11.41
N VAL A 127 2.17 -11.58 10.28
CA VAL A 127 3.08 -12.73 10.25
C VAL A 127 4.47 -12.22 9.90
N LEU A 128 5.41 -12.38 10.82
CA LEU A 128 6.80 -11.99 10.58
C LEU A 128 7.50 -13.07 9.76
N SER A 129 8.25 -12.61 8.75
CA SER A 129 9.09 -13.49 7.95
C SER A 129 10.40 -13.76 8.68
N ASP A 130 10.87 -15.03 8.69
CA ASP A 130 12.18 -15.39 9.21
C ASP A 130 13.33 -14.82 8.37
N ARG A 131 13.01 -14.21 7.26
CA ARG A 131 13.96 -13.51 6.38
C ARG A 131 13.99 -12.03 6.75
N GLY A 132 14.39 -11.78 7.92
CA GLY A 132 14.40 -10.46 8.47
C GLY A 132 15.16 -9.42 7.85
#